data_73ef348eb95a8407e96450ef10445019
#
_entry.id   73ef348eb95a8407e96450ef10445019
#
_cell.length_a   1.000
_cell.length_b   1.000
_cell.length_c   1.000
_cell.angle_alpha   90.00
_cell.angle_beta   90.00
_cell.angle_gamma   90.00
#
_symmetry.space_group_name_H-M   'P 1'
#
loop_
_entity.id
_entity.type
_entity.pdbx_description
1 polymer ?
#
loop_
_entity_poly.entity_id
_entity_poly.type
_entity_poly.pdbx_seq_one_letter_code
_entity_poly.pdbx_strand_id
1 'polypeptide(L)'
;SACACVGIRPTIGLVSRDGISPYSFDQDTAGPICRTVEDAVLVLDAIAGYDPADAETAWSAGNVPATYTEYLCKDGLKGKRIGVLRSLFGDKPEHEDVNEAMRRSLEAMKEAEAVLVNVNEPIDTNYLASKVSVHLHTLKDDLESYLKSLGPKSKYHTLDALIASGEIHPGIVENMKTAAGLSKDSDEYRARTLKRLALRTQVMKLMADLGLDALVYPHQKRLAVPVGESQVERNGVLGSATGFPAITLPGGFSHPSENAPIGVPIGLEI
;
A
#
# COMPACT_ATOMS: atom_id res chain seq x y z
N SER A 1 -0.78 6.68 7.67
CA SER A 1 -1.19 7.72 6.74
C SER A 1 -0.50 9.04 7.05
N ALA A 2 0.13 9.66 6.05
CA ALA A 2 0.76 10.97 6.20
C ALA A 2 -0.24 12.14 6.33
N CYS A 3 -1.55 11.86 6.29
CA CYS A 3 -2.64 12.82 6.35
C CYS A 3 -3.59 12.59 7.53
N ALA A 4 -3.21 11.80 8.53
CA ALA A 4 -4.07 11.38 9.65
C ALA A 4 -5.43 10.82 9.21
N CYS A 5 -5.47 10.10 8.09
CA CYS A 5 -6.66 9.43 7.57
C CYS A 5 -6.55 7.91 7.73
N VAL A 6 -7.70 7.26 7.78
CA VAL A 6 -7.83 5.81 7.62
C VAL A 6 -7.80 5.50 6.13
N GLY A 7 -6.89 4.62 5.70
CA GLY A 7 -6.81 4.17 4.32
C GLY A 7 -6.84 2.66 4.25
N ILE A 8 -7.70 2.08 3.42
CA ILE A 8 -7.73 0.65 3.17
C ILE A 8 -7.13 0.38 1.79
N ARG A 9 -6.12 -0.46 1.75
CA ARG A 9 -5.64 -1.12 0.54
C ARG A 9 -6.30 -2.51 0.49
N PRO A 10 -7.33 -2.73 -0.35
CA PRO A 10 -7.94 -4.07 -0.46
C PRO A 10 -6.98 -5.06 -1.11
N THR A 11 -7.25 -6.35 -0.93
CA THR A 11 -6.66 -7.40 -1.76
C THR A 11 -6.90 -7.10 -3.24
N ILE A 12 -5.91 -7.35 -4.09
CA ILE A 12 -6.08 -7.22 -5.55
C ILE A 12 -7.26 -8.10 -5.99
N GLY A 13 -8.14 -7.55 -6.81
CA GLY A 13 -9.34 -8.22 -7.29
C GLY A 13 -10.56 -8.10 -6.35
N LEU A 14 -10.46 -7.40 -5.21
CA LEU A 14 -11.64 -7.12 -4.37
C LEU A 14 -12.46 -5.94 -4.90
N VAL A 15 -11.79 -4.92 -5.43
CA VAL A 15 -12.40 -3.70 -5.96
C VAL A 15 -11.97 -3.54 -7.41
N SER A 16 -12.92 -3.18 -8.29
CA SER A 16 -12.66 -2.95 -9.71
C SER A 16 -11.71 -1.76 -9.92
N ARG A 17 -10.86 -1.90 -10.94
CA ARG A 17 -9.96 -0.86 -11.42
C ARG A 17 -10.40 -0.28 -12.77
N ASP A 18 -11.58 -0.70 -13.28
CA ASP A 18 -12.13 -0.13 -14.51
C ASP A 18 -12.31 1.38 -14.37
N GLY A 19 -11.94 2.12 -15.41
CA GLY A 19 -11.96 3.57 -15.40
C GLY A 19 -10.83 4.25 -14.61
N ILE A 20 -9.95 3.50 -13.94
CA ILE A 20 -8.79 4.03 -13.22
C ILE A 20 -7.56 3.96 -14.11
N SER A 21 -6.86 5.10 -14.27
CA SER A 21 -5.58 5.13 -14.98
C SER A 21 -4.55 4.24 -14.27
N PRO A 22 -4.04 3.19 -14.92
CA PRO A 22 -3.16 2.24 -14.26
C PRO A 22 -1.75 2.80 -14.08
N TYR A 23 -1.10 2.38 -13.00
CA TYR A 23 0.34 2.40 -12.87
C TYR A 23 0.91 1.00 -13.08
N SER A 24 0.21 -0.04 -12.59
CA SER A 24 0.51 -1.46 -12.82
C SER A 24 -0.69 -2.32 -12.45
N PHE A 25 -1.34 -2.98 -13.38
CA PHE A 25 -2.44 -3.90 -13.05
C PHE A 25 -1.99 -5.07 -12.15
N ASP A 26 -0.71 -5.43 -12.18
CA ASP A 26 -0.17 -6.46 -11.28
C ASP A 26 -0.08 -6.03 -9.80
N GLN A 27 -0.14 -4.70 -9.52
CA GLN A 27 0.09 -4.16 -8.17
C GLN A 27 -0.94 -3.12 -7.74
N ASP A 28 -1.71 -2.57 -8.66
CA ASP A 28 -2.71 -1.54 -8.34
C ASP A 28 -3.94 -2.15 -7.67
N THR A 29 -4.50 -1.38 -6.76
CA THR A 29 -5.82 -1.60 -6.19
C THR A 29 -6.40 -0.25 -5.77
N ALA A 30 -7.71 -0.09 -5.92
CA ALA A 30 -8.44 1.05 -5.41
C ALA A 30 -8.97 0.75 -4.01
N GLY A 31 -9.00 1.77 -3.15
CA GLY A 31 -9.54 1.60 -1.80
C GLY A 31 -9.90 2.93 -1.15
N PRO A 32 -10.73 2.91 -0.10
CA PRO A 32 -11.22 4.09 0.56
C PRO A 32 -10.12 4.81 1.36
N ILE A 33 -10.21 6.14 1.39
CA ILE A 33 -9.45 7.01 2.29
C ILE A 33 -10.46 7.90 3.00
N CYS A 34 -10.64 7.71 4.31
CA CYS A 34 -11.69 8.33 5.11
C CYS A 34 -11.12 8.86 6.43
N ARG A 35 -11.94 9.55 7.21
CA ARG A 35 -11.56 10.06 8.54
C ARG A 35 -11.70 9.01 9.63
N THR A 36 -12.63 8.08 9.46
CA THR A 36 -12.92 7.02 10.42
C THR A 36 -12.85 5.63 9.77
N VAL A 37 -12.70 4.59 10.59
CA VAL A 37 -12.75 3.20 10.12
C VAL A 37 -14.15 2.87 9.60
N GLU A 38 -15.18 3.36 10.29
CA GLU A 38 -16.59 3.15 9.91
C GLU A 38 -16.87 3.70 8.51
N ASP A 39 -16.49 4.96 8.23
CA ASP A 39 -16.64 5.55 6.89
C ASP A 39 -15.86 4.74 5.83
N ALA A 40 -14.65 4.29 6.15
CA ALA A 40 -13.83 3.52 5.22
C ALA A 40 -14.46 2.16 4.89
N VAL A 41 -15.07 1.52 5.88
CA VAL A 41 -15.78 0.24 5.72
C VAL A 41 -17.07 0.43 4.90
N LEU A 42 -17.84 1.49 5.15
CA LEU A 42 -19.04 1.82 4.37
C LEU A 42 -18.71 2.10 2.88
N VAL A 43 -17.58 2.80 2.62
CA VAL A 43 -17.13 3.00 1.25
C VAL A 43 -16.66 1.68 0.64
N LEU A 44 -15.97 0.83 1.41
CA LEU A 44 -15.53 -0.49 0.93
C LEU A 44 -16.74 -1.36 0.56
N ASP A 45 -17.81 -1.37 1.35
CA ASP A 45 -19.06 -2.07 1.04
C ASP A 45 -19.67 -1.64 -0.31
N ALA A 46 -19.54 -0.34 -0.61
CA ALA A 46 -20.10 0.21 -1.84
C ALA A 46 -19.29 -0.12 -3.11
N ILE A 47 -17.97 -0.35 -2.96
CA ILE A 47 -17.05 -0.51 -4.11
C ILE A 47 -16.50 -1.93 -4.28
N ALA A 48 -16.67 -2.81 -3.28
CA ALA A 48 -16.19 -4.19 -3.35
C ALA A 48 -17.13 -5.07 -4.16
N GLY A 49 -16.57 -5.98 -4.96
CA GLY A 49 -17.35 -6.99 -5.66
C GLY A 49 -16.89 -7.25 -7.10
N TYR A 50 -17.61 -8.16 -7.75
CA TYR A 50 -17.31 -8.56 -9.13
C TYR A 50 -17.77 -7.50 -10.13
N ASP A 51 -16.85 -7.14 -11.02
CA ASP A 51 -17.09 -6.29 -12.18
C ASP A 51 -16.60 -7.00 -13.45
N PRO A 52 -17.48 -7.29 -14.43
CA PRO A 52 -17.06 -7.93 -15.68
C PRO A 52 -16.07 -7.09 -16.50
N ALA A 53 -15.94 -5.79 -16.25
CA ALA A 53 -14.97 -4.92 -16.91
C ALA A 53 -13.54 -5.08 -16.36
N ASP A 54 -13.39 -5.57 -15.11
CA ASP A 54 -12.08 -5.93 -14.52
C ASP A 54 -12.08 -7.42 -14.16
N ALA A 55 -11.52 -8.25 -15.04
CA ALA A 55 -11.51 -9.70 -14.89
C ALA A 55 -10.87 -10.19 -13.58
N GLU A 56 -9.94 -9.42 -12.99
CA GLU A 56 -9.28 -9.75 -11.72
C GLU A 56 -10.30 -9.84 -10.58
N THR A 57 -11.41 -9.08 -10.66
CA THR A 57 -12.46 -9.09 -9.64
C THR A 57 -13.26 -10.41 -9.59
N ALA A 58 -13.07 -11.31 -10.56
CA ALA A 58 -13.64 -12.66 -10.51
C ALA A 58 -13.19 -13.45 -9.27
N TRP A 59 -11.99 -13.16 -8.73
CA TRP A 59 -11.52 -13.76 -7.48
C TRP A 59 -12.34 -13.37 -6.24
N SER A 60 -13.06 -12.25 -6.28
CA SER A 60 -13.93 -11.81 -5.20
C SER A 60 -15.30 -12.49 -5.23
N ALA A 61 -15.69 -13.08 -6.35
CA ALA A 61 -17.01 -13.70 -6.52
C ALA A 61 -17.28 -14.79 -5.47
N GLY A 62 -18.32 -14.61 -4.66
CA GLY A 62 -18.66 -15.50 -3.56
C GLY A 62 -17.80 -15.34 -2.28
N ASN A 63 -16.82 -14.44 -2.28
CA ASN A 63 -15.90 -14.19 -1.15
C ASN A 63 -16.09 -12.81 -0.50
N VAL A 64 -17.03 -12.01 -0.97
CA VAL A 64 -17.38 -10.71 -0.38
C VAL A 64 -18.51 -10.92 0.63
N PRO A 65 -18.37 -10.47 1.88
CA PRO A 65 -19.47 -10.55 2.85
C PRO A 65 -20.64 -9.65 2.43
N ALA A 66 -21.81 -9.86 3.04
CA ALA A 66 -22.97 -9.00 2.81
C ALA A 66 -22.70 -7.54 3.18
N THR A 67 -21.93 -7.32 4.22
CA THR A 67 -21.36 -6.02 4.62
C THR A 67 -20.11 -6.21 5.46
N TYR A 68 -19.14 -5.36 5.29
CA TYR A 68 -17.95 -5.31 6.16
C TYR A 68 -18.23 -4.64 7.52
N THR A 69 -19.37 -3.91 7.64
CA THR A 69 -19.75 -3.25 8.91
C THR A 69 -20.04 -4.24 10.03
N GLU A 70 -20.43 -5.48 9.74
CA GLU A 70 -20.61 -6.53 10.75
C GLU A 70 -19.33 -6.94 11.48
N TYR A 71 -18.16 -6.58 10.93
CA TYR A 71 -16.85 -6.81 11.56
C TYR A 71 -16.38 -5.64 12.43
N LEU A 72 -17.12 -4.53 12.49
CA LEU A 72 -16.81 -3.42 13.36
C LEU A 72 -17.07 -3.81 14.82
N CYS A 73 -16.01 -4.05 15.58
CA CYS A 73 -16.08 -4.52 16.95
C CYS A 73 -15.10 -3.74 17.82
N LYS A 74 -15.57 -3.17 18.94
CA LYS A 74 -14.73 -2.43 19.89
C LYS A 74 -13.67 -3.31 20.56
N ASP A 75 -14.00 -4.58 20.79
CA ASP A 75 -13.12 -5.56 21.44
C ASP A 75 -12.38 -6.43 20.40
N GLY A 76 -12.31 -5.98 19.14
CA GLY A 76 -11.76 -6.75 18.03
C GLY A 76 -10.28 -7.11 18.15
N LEU A 77 -9.51 -6.42 19.01
CA LEU A 77 -8.11 -6.72 19.30
C LEU A 77 -7.92 -7.74 20.42
N LYS A 78 -8.95 -7.99 21.23
CA LYS A 78 -8.86 -8.90 22.38
C LYS A 78 -8.43 -10.31 21.98
N GLY A 79 -7.30 -10.76 22.52
CA GLY A 79 -6.71 -12.07 22.24
C GLY A 79 -6.07 -12.20 20.85
N LYS A 80 -6.12 -11.17 19.99
CA LYS A 80 -5.48 -11.18 18.68
C LYS A 80 -3.97 -11.14 18.79
N ARG A 81 -3.31 -11.95 18.00
CA ARG A 81 -1.85 -12.03 17.95
C ARG A 81 -1.33 -11.14 16.81
N ILE A 82 -0.71 -10.04 17.20
CA ILE A 82 -0.21 -9.01 16.25
C ILE A 82 1.31 -9.06 16.19
N GLY A 83 1.84 -9.39 15.02
CA GLY A 83 3.27 -9.41 14.74
C GLY A 83 3.82 -7.99 14.54
N VAL A 84 4.71 -7.54 15.42
CA VAL A 84 5.40 -6.25 15.28
C VAL A 84 6.63 -6.45 14.41
N LEU A 85 6.57 -6.00 13.15
CA LEU A 85 7.62 -6.23 12.14
C LEU A 85 8.78 -5.23 12.34
N ARG A 86 9.76 -5.61 13.17
CA ARG A 86 10.82 -4.74 13.67
C ARG A 86 11.76 -4.21 12.59
N SER A 87 11.98 -4.95 11.51
CA SER A 87 12.84 -4.52 10.39
C SER A 87 12.32 -3.27 9.68
N LEU A 88 11.04 -2.93 9.84
CA LEU A 88 10.41 -1.75 9.25
C LEU A 88 10.42 -0.52 10.19
N PHE A 89 10.98 -0.65 11.39
CA PHE A 89 11.27 0.50 12.26
C PHE A 89 12.62 1.10 11.88
N GLY A 90 12.81 2.37 12.16
CA GLY A 90 14.10 3.04 11.96
C GLY A 90 14.94 3.04 13.24
N ASP A 91 16.24 3.24 13.08
CA ASP A 91 17.26 3.22 14.16
C ASP A 91 18.08 4.51 14.23
N LYS A 92 17.72 5.54 13.45
CA LYS A 92 18.41 6.82 13.39
C LYS A 92 17.63 7.91 14.13
N PRO A 93 18.29 9.05 14.49
CA PRO A 93 17.60 10.14 15.20
C PRO A 93 16.36 10.67 14.46
N GLU A 94 16.37 10.76 13.13
CA GLU A 94 15.24 11.22 12.33
C GLU A 94 14.02 10.29 12.37
N HIS A 95 14.15 9.09 12.95
CA HIS A 95 13.08 8.12 13.09
C HIS A 95 12.36 8.20 14.44
N GLU A 96 12.90 8.97 15.40
CA GLU A 96 12.46 8.90 16.81
C GLU A 96 11.00 9.30 17.00
N ASP A 97 10.52 10.37 16.32
CA ASP A 97 9.11 10.77 16.40
C ASP A 97 8.16 9.66 15.94
N VAL A 98 8.53 8.94 14.86
CA VAL A 98 7.76 7.82 14.34
C VAL A 98 7.81 6.65 15.30
N ASN A 99 9.00 6.31 15.81
CA ASN A 99 9.17 5.22 16.77
C ASN A 99 8.40 5.49 18.08
N GLU A 100 8.36 6.74 18.52
CA GLU A 100 7.60 7.12 19.72
C GLU A 100 6.08 6.99 19.51
N ALA A 101 5.57 7.47 18.36
CA ALA A 101 4.16 7.28 18.00
C ALA A 101 3.80 5.79 17.92
N MET A 102 4.67 4.97 17.34
CA MET A 102 4.49 3.53 17.27
C MET A 102 4.51 2.88 18.65
N ARG A 103 5.40 3.31 19.57
CA ARG A 103 5.40 2.81 20.97
C ARG A 103 4.05 3.07 21.65
N ARG A 104 3.50 4.28 21.51
CA ARG A 104 2.18 4.62 22.07
C ARG A 104 1.08 3.76 21.44
N SER A 105 1.08 3.58 20.13
CA SER A 105 0.10 2.75 19.42
C SER A 105 0.16 1.27 19.84
N LEU A 106 1.36 0.73 19.99
CA LEU A 106 1.56 -0.65 20.43
C LEU A 106 1.12 -0.84 21.91
N GLU A 107 1.33 0.16 22.75
CA GLU A 107 0.84 0.10 24.15
C GLU A 107 -0.69 0.13 24.20
N ALA A 108 -1.34 1.01 23.40
CA ALA A 108 -2.80 1.00 23.29
C ALA A 108 -3.35 -0.34 22.76
N MET A 109 -2.65 -1.02 21.85
CA MET A 109 -3.04 -2.37 21.43
C MET A 109 -2.96 -3.39 22.57
N LYS A 110 -1.94 -3.30 23.43
CA LYS A 110 -1.84 -4.18 24.61
C LYS A 110 -2.95 -3.88 25.64
N GLU A 111 -3.25 -2.61 25.87
CA GLU A 111 -4.37 -2.20 26.74
C GLU A 111 -5.71 -2.73 26.19
N ALA A 112 -5.85 -2.86 24.86
CA ALA A 112 -6.97 -3.50 24.19
C ALA A 112 -6.86 -5.05 24.17
N GLU A 113 -6.00 -5.63 25.02
CA GLU A 113 -5.78 -7.07 25.19
C GLU A 113 -5.22 -7.80 23.97
N ALA A 114 -4.55 -7.10 23.03
CA ALA A 114 -3.81 -7.77 21.95
C ALA A 114 -2.51 -8.40 22.46
N VAL A 115 -2.14 -9.54 21.90
CA VAL A 115 -0.87 -10.22 22.15
C VAL A 115 0.15 -9.78 21.13
N LEU A 116 1.10 -8.92 21.50
CA LEU A 116 2.15 -8.45 20.60
C LEU A 116 3.31 -9.44 20.52
N VAL A 117 3.67 -9.83 19.30
CA VAL A 117 4.77 -10.75 19.00
C VAL A 117 5.85 -9.99 18.24
N ASN A 118 7.08 -9.90 18.76
CA ASN A 118 8.17 -9.29 18.01
C ASN A 118 8.59 -10.18 16.84
N VAL A 119 8.62 -9.60 15.64
CA VAL A 119 9.01 -10.27 14.40
C VAL A 119 10.27 -9.61 13.88
N ASN A 120 11.36 -10.37 13.82
CA ASN A 120 12.68 -9.89 13.37
C ASN A 120 12.99 -10.34 11.92
N GLU A 121 11.97 -10.74 11.15
CA GLU A 121 12.13 -11.07 9.74
C GLU A 121 12.74 -9.88 8.97
N PRO A 122 13.86 -10.07 8.26
CA PRO A 122 14.53 -8.99 7.55
C PRO A 122 13.77 -8.63 6.27
N ILE A 123 12.96 -7.59 6.34
CA ILE A 123 12.27 -6.98 5.18
C ILE A 123 12.99 -5.68 4.81
N ASP A 124 13.59 -5.64 3.62
CA ASP A 124 14.19 -4.43 3.05
C ASP A 124 13.27 -3.83 2.00
N THR A 125 12.63 -2.72 2.35
CA THR A 125 11.66 -2.04 1.47
C THR A 125 12.32 -1.39 0.25
N ASN A 126 13.60 -1.01 0.31
CA ASN A 126 14.35 -0.53 -0.85
C ASN A 126 14.60 -1.68 -1.84
N TYR A 127 14.95 -2.86 -1.33
CA TYR A 127 15.06 -4.06 -2.17
C TYR A 127 13.71 -4.42 -2.79
N LEU A 128 12.61 -4.37 -2.03
CA LEU A 128 11.27 -4.63 -2.56
C LEU A 128 10.91 -3.66 -3.70
N ALA A 129 11.16 -2.37 -3.52
CA ALA A 129 10.87 -1.36 -4.54
C ALA A 129 11.74 -1.53 -5.80
N SER A 130 13.05 -1.80 -5.63
CA SER A 130 14.02 -1.80 -6.73
C SER A 130 14.19 -3.14 -7.42
N LYS A 131 13.93 -4.29 -6.75
CA LYS A 131 14.28 -5.64 -7.23
C LYS A 131 13.11 -6.64 -7.22
N VAL A 132 11.99 -6.29 -6.59
CA VAL A 132 10.80 -7.15 -6.49
C VAL A 132 9.61 -6.53 -7.22
N SER A 133 9.38 -5.24 -7.06
CA SER A 133 8.28 -4.53 -7.71
C SER A 133 8.37 -4.59 -9.25
N VAL A 134 7.22 -4.77 -9.91
CA VAL A 134 7.12 -4.94 -11.37
C VAL A 134 6.50 -3.72 -12.07
N HIS A 135 6.05 -2.72 -11.33
CA HIS A 135 5.23 -1.62 -11.84
C HIS A 135 5.84 -0.87 -13.05
N LEU A 136 7.17 -0.68 -13.08
CA LEU A 136 7.80 -0.04 -14.23
C LEU A 136 7.86 -0.94 -15.48
N HIS A 137 7.82 -2.26 -15.32
CA HIS A 137 7.79 -3.20 -16.44
C HIS A 137 6.41 -3.32 -17.10
N THR A 138 5.36 -3.02 -16.33
CA THR A 138 3.97 -3.16 -16.77
C THR A 138 3.36 -1.83 -17.19
N LEU A 139 3.86 -0.70 -16.67
CA LEU A 139 3.31 0.64 -16.83
C LEU A 139 2.99 0.97 -18.30
N LYS A 140 3.92 0.73 -19.21
CA LYS A 140 3.73 1.07 -20.64
C LYS A 140 2.52 0.36 -21.21
N ASP A 141 2.48 -0.96 -21.11
CA ASP A 141 1.43 -1.78 -21.72
C ASP A 141 0.06 -1.51 -21.07
N ASP A 142 0.04 -1.39 -19.73
CA ASP A 142 -1.18 -1.15 -18.97
C ASP A 142 -1.76 0.24 -19.28
N LEU A 143 -0.91 1.27 -19.25
CA LEU A 143 -1.32 2.65 -19.55
C LEU A 143 -1.77 2.80 -21.01
N GLU A 144 -1.04 2.24 -21.96
CA GLU A 144 -1.41 2.33 -23.37
C GLU A 144 -2.71 1.58 -23.67
N SER A 145 -2.96 0.43 -23.02
CA SER A 145 -4.22 -0.28 -23.11
C SER A 145 -5.38 0.58 -22.58
N TYR A 146 -5.20 1.21 -21.42
CA TYR A 146 -6.17 2.12 -20.84
C TYR A 146 -6.44 3.34 -21.75
N LEU A 147 -5.39 4.02 -22.23
CA LEU A 147 -5.53 5.18 -23.10
C LEU A 147 -6.26 4.83 -24.41
N LYS A 148 -6.00 3.65 -24.97
CA LYS A 148 -6.70 3.13 -26.16
C LYS A 148 -8.17 2.84 -25.89
N SER A 149 -8.51 2.32 -24.71
CA SER A 149 -9.91 2.03 -24.32
C SER A 149 -10.77 3.30 -24.24
N LEU A 150 -10.17 4.46 -23.96
CA LEU A 150 -10.85 5.74 -23.93
C LEU A 150 -11.25 6.26 -25.33
N GLY A 151 -10.72 5.64 -26.39
CA GLY A 151 -11.00 6.02 -27.78
C GLY A 151 -10.72 7.51 -28.05
N PRO A 152 -11.63 8.22 -28.74
CA PRO A 152 -11.42 9.64 -29.08
C PRO A 152 -11.44 10.59 -27.88
N LYS A 153 -11.77 10.12 -26.68
CA LYS A 153 -11.67 10.92 -25.45
C LYS A 153 -10.24 11.09 -24.97
N SER A 154 -9.32 10.23 -25.42
CA SER A 154 -7.90 10.36 -25.07
C SER A 154 -7.16 11.16 -26.11
N LYS A 155 -6.43 12.18 -25.69
CA LYS A 155 -5.52 12.98 -26.53
C LYS A 155 -4.27 12.18 -26.90
N TYR A 156 -3.83 11.25 -26.06
CA TYR A 156 -2.64 10.42 -26.23
C TYR A 156 -3.01 8.94 -26.14
N HIS A 157 -2.40 8.09 -26.95
CA HIS A 157 -2.64 6.64 -26.97
C HIS A 157 -1.39 5.82 -26.69
N THR A 158 -0.22 6.49 -26.57
CA THR A 158 1.05 5.84 -26.24
C THR A 158 1.78 6.59 -25.14
N LEU A 159 2.59 5.86 -24.37
CA LEU A 159 3.43 6.43 -23.33
C LEU A 159 4.45 7.42 -23.92
N ASP A 160 5.04 7.08 -25.07
CA ASP A 160 6.00 7.95 -25.76
C ASP A 160 5.37 9.29 -26.19
N ALA A 161 4.15 9.28 -26.74
CA ALA A 161 3.43 10.50 -27.09
C ALA A 161 3.11 11.35 -25.85
N LEU A 162 2.74 10.71 -24.75
CA LEU A 162 2.47 11.39 -23.47
C LEU A 162 3.76 12.01 -22.91
N ILE A 163 4.90 11.31 -22.93
CA ILE A 163 6.20 11.86 -22.52
C ILE A 163 6.59 13.06 -23.40
N ALA A 164 6.43 12.93 -24.72
CA ALA A 164 6.79 13.99 -25.67
C ALA A 164 5.92 15.25 -25.55
N SER A 165 4.71 15.14 -24.97
CA SER A 165 3.80 16.27 -24.77
C SER A 165 4.29 17.30 -23.76
N GLY A 166 5.14 16.89 -22.80
CA GLY A 166 5.56 17.72 -21.67
C GLY A 166 4.47 17.98 -20.61
N GLU A 167 3.29 17.36 -20.73
CA GLU A 167 2.15 17.52 -19.79
C GLU A 167 2.25 16.65 -18.54
N ILE A 168 3.31 15.84 -18.41
CA ILE A 168 3.54 14.97 -17.25
C ILE A 168 4.18 15.77 -16.11
N HIS A 169 3.69 15.54 -14.89
CA HIS A 169 4.29 16.15 -13.71
C HIS A 169 5.79 15.79 -13.58
N PRO A 170 6.70 16.76 -13.36
CA PRO A 170 8.14 16.52 -13.33
C PRO A 170 8.58 15.40 -12.38
N GLY A 171 7.89 15.21 -11.26
CA GLY A 171 8.21 14.18 -10.26
C GLY A 171 8.05 12.72 -10.73
N ILE A 172 7.37 12.48 -11.87
CA ILE A 172 7.16 11.11 -12.39
C ILE A 172 7.72 10.89 -13.79
N VAL A 173 8.20 11.95 -14.46
CA VAL A 173 8.72 11.87 -15.84
C VAL A 173 9.83 10.83 -15.98
N GLU A 174 10.77 10.79 -15.06
CA GLU A 174 11.91 9.85 -15.13
C GLU A 174 11.46 8.39 -14.95
N ASN A 175 10.48 8.14 -14.08
CA ASN A 175 9.87 6.80 -13.98
C ASN A 175 9.18 6.38 -15.28
N MET A 176 8.47 7.31 -15.93
CA MET A 176 7.82 7.04 -17.20
C MET A 176 8.80 6.78 -18.33
N LYS A 177 9.90 7.57 -18.42
CA LYS A 177 10.99 7.31 -19.38
C LYS A 177 11.64 5.94 -19.13
N THR A 178 11.88 5.59 -17.87
CA THR A 178 12.40 4.27 -17.51
C THR A 178 11.45 3.17 -17.95
N ALA A 179 10.17 3.30 -17.68
CA ALA A 179 9.15 2.34 -18.07
C ALA A 179 9.00 2.18 -19.58
N ALA A 180 9.20 3.26 -20.36
CA ALA A 180 9.17 3.19 -21.82
C ALA A 180 10.23 2.24 -22.41
N GLY A 181 11.35 2.04 -21.72
CA GLY A 181 12.42 1.11 -22.08
C GLY A 181 12.29 -0.31 -21.51
N LEU A 182 11.24 -0.59 -20.70
CA LEU A 182 11.04 -1.90 -20.09
C LEU A 182 9.86 -2.66 -20.73
N SER A 183 9.80 -3.98 -20.48
CA SER A 183 8.77 -4.84 -21.08
C SER A 183 8.37 -5.98 -20.14
N LYS A 184 7.11 -6.39 -20.21
CA LYS A 184 6.56 -7.62 -19.60
C LYS A 184 7.17 -8.90 -20.18
N ASP A 185 7.75 -8.84 -21.40
CA ASP A 185 8.39 -10.00 -22.04
C ASP A 185 9.82 -10.23 -21.60
N SER A 186 10.38 -9.34 -20.74
CA SER A 186 11.74 -9.44 -20.27
C SER A 186 11.94 -10.56 -19.24
N ASP A 187 13.13 -11.15 -19.19
CA ASP A 187 13.52 -12.11 -18.18
C ASP A 187 13.55 -11.48 -16.78
N GLU A 188 13.85 -10.17 -16.71
CA GLU A 188 13.82 -9.46 -15.44
C GLU A 188 12.39 -9.34 -14.87
N TYR A 189 11.39 -9.04 -15.71
CA TYR A 189 9.99 -9.05 -15.27
C TYR A 189 9.59 -10.43 -14.73
N ARG A 190 9.92 -11.51 -15.45
CA ARG A 190 9.63 -12.89 -15.01
C ARG A 190 10.31 -13.21 -13.67
N ALA A 191 11.59 -12.83 -13.53
CA ALA A 191 12.33 -13.02 -12.28
C ALA A 191 11.72 -12.25 -11.11
N ARG A 192 11.28 -11.00 -11.34
CA ARG A 192 10.61 -10.17 -10.31
C ARG A 192 9.26 -10.75 -9.92
N THR A 193 8.49 -11.25 -10.87
CA THR A 193 7.21 -11.94 -10.60
C THR A 193 7.40 -13.16 -9.71
N LEU A 194 8.43 -13.98 -9.96
CA LEU A 194 8.77 -15.10 -9.09
C LEU A 194 9.20 -14.66 -7.69
N LYS A 195 9.95 -13.56 -7.57
CA LYS A 195 10.32 -13.00 -6.26
C LYS A 195 9.08 -12.49 -5.49
N ARG A 196 8.10 -11.91 -6.16
CA ARG A 196 6.83 -11.52 -5.54
C ARG A 196 6.08 -12.71 -4.98
N LEU A 197 5.97 -13.80 -5.74
CA LEU A 197 5.36 -15.05 -5.27
C LEU A 197 6.10 -15.64 -4.08
N ALA A 198 7.45 -15.67 -4.13
CA ALA A 198 8.27 -16.13 -3.02
C ALA A 198 8.09 -15.27 -1.76
N LEU A 199 8.09 -13.93 -1.89
CA LEU A 199 7.84 -13.02 -0.78
C LEU A 199 6.45 -13.23 -0.17
N ARG A 200 5.42 -13.38 -1.01
CA ARG A 200 4.06 -13.68 -0.55
C ARG A 200 4.02 -14.95 0.29
N THR A 201 4.66 -16.03 -0.20
CA THR A 201 4.75 -17.29 0.52
C THR A 201 5.53 -17.15 1.83
N GLN A 202 6.63 -16.38 1.83
CA GLN A 202 7.44 -16.09 3.02
C GLN A 202 6.63 -15.39 4.10
N VAL A 203 5.87 -14.36 3.75
CA VAL A 203 5.00 -13.63 4.70
C VAL A 203 3.89 -14.54 5.22
N MET A 204 3.23 -15.32 4.37
CA MET A 204 2.21 -16.28 4.78
C MET A 204 2.77 -17.33 5.75
N LYS A 205 3.95 -17.87 5.43
CA LYS A 205 4.64 -18.83 6.32
C LYS A 205 4.98 -18.21 7.67
N LEU A 206 5.51 -17.00 7.68
CA LEU A 206 5.82 -16.26 8.91
C LEU A 206 4.58 -16.10 9.79
N MET A 207 3.47 -15.69 9.21
CA MET A 207 2.21 -15.53 9.93
C MET A 207 1.70 -16.88 10.48
N ALA A 208 1.77 -17.92 9.70
CA ALA A 208 1.34 -19.27 10.10
C ALA A 208 2.22 -19.86 11.21
N ASP A 209 3.55 -19.77 11.08
CA ASP A 209 4.51 -20.31 12.06
C ASP A 209 4.35 -19.66 13.44
N LEU A 210 4.01 -18.37 13.47
CA LEU A 210 3.84 -17.60 14.71
C LEU A 210 2.38 -17.47 15.17
N GLY A 211 1.44 -18.01 14.39
CA GLY A 211 0.01 -17.93 14.67
C GLY A 211 -0.49 -16.48 14.73
N LEU A 212 -0.08 -15.63 13.78
CA LEU A 212 -0.43 -14.21 13.76
C LEU A 212 -1.75 -13.95 13.04
N ASP A 213 -2.58 -13.08 13.60
CA ASP A 213 -3.77 -12.55 12.95
C ASP A 213 -3.42 -11.41 11.98
N ALA A 214 -2.40 -10.58 12.30
CA ALA A 214 -1.94 -9.48 11.46
C ALA A 214 -0.48 -9.12 11.75
N LEU A 215 0.10 -8.30 10.86
CA LEU A 215 1.38 -7.63 11.07
C LEU A 215 1.14 -6.14 11.32
N VAL A 216 1.95 -5.49 12.15
CA VAL A 216 1.91 -4.05 12.38
C VAL A 216 3.30 -3.43 12.26
N TYR A 217 3.37 -2.27 11.60
CA TYR A 217 4.61 -1.51 11.40
C TYR A 217 4.30 -0.03 11.10
N PRO A 218 5.27 0.89 11.24
CA PRO A 218 5.08 2.27 10.80
C PRO A 218 4.91 2.31 9.27
N HIS A 219 3.95 3.09 8.77
CA HIS A 219 3.74 3.23 7.33
C HIS A 219 4.99 3.75 6.59
N GLN A 220 5.81 4.53 7.28
CA GLN A 220 7.13 5.02 6.84
C GLN A 220 8.04 5.21 8.05
N LYS A 221 9.38 5.10 7.87
CA LYS A 221 10.33 5.17 8.99
C LYS A 221 10.54 6.59 9.52
N ARG A 222 10.33 7.60 8.69
CA ARG A 222 10.52 9.02 9.02
C ARG A 222 9.27 9.84 8.72
N LEU A 223 9.24 11.08 9.18
CA LEU A 223 8.14 12.00 8.95
C LEU A 223 7.94 12.29 7.45
N ALA A 224 6.71 12.67 7.09
CA ALA A 224 6.45 13.19 5.75
C ALA A 224 7.35 14.41 5.48
N VAL A 225 7.96 14.41 4.28
CA VAL A 225 8.86 15.50 3.85
C VAL A 225 8.06 16.72 3.39
N PRO A 226 8.68 17.91 3.35
CA PRO A 226 8.06 19.10 2.77
C PRO A 226 7.56 18.88 1.34
N VAL A 227 6.53 19.65 0.97
CA VAL A 227 5.98 19.63 -0.40
C VAL A 227 7.08 19.96 -1.41
N GLY A 228 7.21 19.12 -2.44
CA GLY A 228 8.24 19.25 -3.48
C GLY A 228 9.46 18.34 -3.26
N GLU A 229 9.63 17.77 -2.08
CA GLU A 229 10.67 16.79 -1.80
C GLU A 229 10.19 15.35 -2.04
N SER A 230 11.14 14.45 -2.34
CA SER A 230 10.82 13.03 -2.54
C SER A 230 10.75 12.29 -1.22
N GLN A 231 9.61 11.67 -0.92
CA GLN A 231 9.45 10.81 0.23
C GLN A 231 10.30 9.53 0.07
N VAL A 232 11.10 9.25 1.10
CA VAL A 232 11.95 8.05 1.19
C VAL A 232 11.53 7.18 2.39
N GLU A 233 12.11 5.98 2.48
CA GLU A 233 11.91 5.05 3.62
C GLU A 233 10.42 4.70 3.88
N ARG A 234 9.66 4.51 2.78
CA ARG A 234 8.26 4.08 2.82
C ARG A 234 8.15 2.58 3.01
N ASN A 235 7.33 2.15 3.95
CA ASN A 235 7.11 0.73 4.26
C ASN A 235 5.87 0.14 3.55
N GLY A 236 4.91 0.96 3.12
CA GLY A 236 3.71 0.51 2.40
C GLY A 236 3.99 -0.23 1.09
N VAL A 237 5.24 -0.29 0.63
CA VAL A 237 5.68 -1.11 -0.50
C VAL A 237 5.50 -2.61 -0.24
N LEU A 238 5.46 -3.05 1.01
CA LEU A 238 5.26 -4.48 1.36
C LEU A 238 3.89 -4.97 0.86
N GLY A 239 2.81 -4.24 1.15
CA GLY A 239 1.46 -4.56 0.67
C GLY A 239 1.38 -4.59 -0.85
N SER A 240 2.00 -3.61 -1.56
CA SER A 240 1.99 -3.59 -3.02
C SER A 240 2.84 -4.71 -3.64
N ALA A 241 3.96 -5.10 -3.02
CA ALA A 241 4.81 -6.18 -3.51
C ALA A 241 4.18 -7.56 -3.33
N THR A 242 3.42 -7.77 -2.26
CA THR A 242 2.75 -9.04 -1.94
C THR A 242 1.35 -9.16 -2.53
N GLY A 243 0.65 -8.04 -2.73
CA GLY A 243 -0.77 -8.01 -3.07
C GLY A 243 -1.69 -8.25 -1.87
N PHE A 244 -1.15 -8.29 -0.65
CA PHE A 244 -1.96 -8.41 0.57
C PHE A 244 -2.74 -7.14 0.86
N PRO A 245 -3.89 -7.26 1.54
CA PRO A 245 -4.59 -6.11 2.06
C PRO A 245 -3.76 -5.42 3.14
N ALA A 246 -3.96 -4.13 3.29
CA ALA A 246 -3.41 -3.35 4.38
C ALA A 246 -4.37 -2.23 4.78
N ILE A 247 -4.33 -1.87 6.05
CA ILE A 247 -5.06 -0.71 6.55
C ILE A 247 -4.06 0.25 7.20
N THR A 248 -4.12 1.53 6.83
CA THR A 248 -3.36 2.57 7.49
C THR A 248 -4.24 3.32 8.46
N LEU A 249 -3.76 3.54 9.67
CA LEU A 249 -4.46 4.24 10.73
C LEU A 249 -3.61 5.42 11.23
N PRO A 250 -4.24 6.50 11.75
CA PRO A 250 -3.52 7.53 12.48
C PRO A 250 -2.83 6.95 13.72
N GLY A 251 -1.50 7.01 13.77
CA GLY A 251 -0.68 6.59 14.92
C GLY A 251 -0.33 7.74 15.87
N GLY A 252 -0.67 8.98 15.48
CA GLY A 252 -0.39 10.18 16.24
C GLY A 252 0.29 11.26 15.41
N PHE A 253 0.98 12.15 16.11
CA PHE A 253 1.71 13.27 15.53
C PHE A 253 3.13 13.31 16.08
N SER A 254 4.06 13.89 15.30
CA SER A 254 5.40 14.24 15.76
C SER A 254 5.34 15.34 16.85
N HIS A 255 6.47 15.62 17.45
CA HIS A 255 6.59 16.83 18.25
C HIS A 255 6.28 18.08 17.38
N PRO A 256 5.63 19.11 17.96
CA PRO A 256 5.41 20.38 17.28
C PRO A 256 6.72 21.04 16.83
N SER A 257 6.69 21.69 15.67
CA SER A 257 7.80 22.48 15.14
C SER A 257 7.27 23.78 14.54
N GLU A 258 8.18 24.70 14.18
CA GLU A 258 7.80 25.98 13.54
C GLU A 258 6.94 25.76 12.27
N ASN A 259 7.31 24.79 11.45
CA ASN A 259 6.59 24.46 10.20
C ASN A 259 5.44 23.48 10.39
N ALA A 260 5.26 22.92 11.57
CA ALA A 260 4.19 21.98 11.92
C ALA A 260 3.75 22.19 13.37
N PRO A 261 2.96 23.25 13.66
CA PRO A 261 2.59 23.63 15.03
C PRO A 261 1.82 22.58 15.82
N ILE A 262 1.13 21.67 15.15
CA ILE A 262 0.43 20.51 15.75
C ILE A 262 1.17 19.20 15.57
N GLY A 263 2.40 19.25 15.01
CA GLY A 263 3.16 18.09 14.58
C GLY A 263 2.78 17.59 13.19
N VAL A 264 3.64 16.73 12.62
CA VAL A 264 3.41 16.03 11.34
C VAL A 264 2.65 14.73 11.63
N PRO A 265 1.58 14.40 10.90
CA PRO A 265 0.85 13.16 11.10
C PRO A 265 1.72 11.92 10.87
N ILE A 266 1.58 10.93 11.73
CA ILE A 266 2.26 9.64 11.65
C ILE A 266 1.22 8.54 11.48
N GLY A 267 1.43 7.64 10.54
CA GLY A 267 0.56 6.49 10.28
C GLY A 267 1.21 5.18 10.68
N LEU A 268 0.41 4.30 11.24
CA LEU A 268 0.73 2.88 11.34
C LEU A 268 0.00 2.11 10.25
N GLU A 269 0.54 0.97 9.88
CA GLU A 269 -0.05 0.04 8.90
C GLU A 269 -0.21 -1.34 9.53
N ILE A 270 -1.37 -1.92 9.28
CA ILE A 270 -1.72 -3.28 9.69
C ILE A 270 -2.03 -4.09 8.45
#